data_efe0e4953c356669809c6100da7d570f
#
_entry.id   efe0e4953c356669809c6100da7d570f
#
_cell.length_a   1.000
_cell.length_b   1.000
_cell.length_c   1.000
_cell.angle_alpha   90.00
_cell.angle_beta   90.00
_cell.angle_gamma   90.00
#
_symmetry.space_group_name_H-M   'P 1'
#
loop_
_entity.id
_entity.type
_entity.pdbx_description
1 polymer ?
#
loop_
_entity_poly.entity_id
_entity_poly.type
_entity_poly.pdbx_seq_one_letter_code
_entity_poly.pdbx_strand_id
1 'polypeptide(L)'
;MHTSFRLLTMSLAIAGLSALTACGDKPAPAPTAAPAPAPAAPAAAPAPAPTTQAPAAAPSVTKADPHALMTSKGCAACHKVDAKMVGPSYQDVAKKYAGKPEAKAYLAKKIIDGGAGVWGPVMMPPNKGRISDEEVTIMVDWILAGAK
;
A
#
# COMPACT_ATOMS: atom_id res chain seq x y z
N MET A 1 -33.72 -40.11 -4.93
CA MET A 1 -33.07 -40.32 -6.23
C MET A 1 -31.58 -40.21 -6.01
N HIS A 2 -30.90 -41.39 -6.03
CA HIS A 2 -29.47 -41.53 -5.80
C HIS A 2 -28.75 -41.30 -7.12
N THR A 3 -27.70 -40.49 -7.11
CA THR A 3 -26.74 -40.51 -8.22
C THR A 3 -25.34 -40.53 -7.63
N SER A 4 -24.82 -41.76 -7.55
CA SER A 4 -23.43 -42.10 -7.28
C SER A 4 -22.53 -41.55 -8.39
N PHE A 5 -21.48 -40.81 -8.05
CA PHE A 5 -20.42 -40.50 -9.02
C PHE A 5 -19.10 -41.12 -8.56
N ARG A 6 -18.57 -41.90 -9.49
CA ARG A 6 -17.50 -42.88 -9.35
C ARG A 6 -16.14 -42.24 -9.13
N LEU A 7 -15.39 -42.87 -8.21
CA LEU A 7 -13.93 -42.74 -8.10
C LEU A 7 -13.28 -43.12 -9.44
N LEU A 8 -12.36 -42.32 -9.92
CA LEU A 8 -11.39 -42.69 -10.91
C LEU A 8 -9.99 -42.44 -10.35
N THR A 9 -9.40 -43.55 -9.88
CA THR A 9 -8.00 -43.66 -9.49
C THR A 9 -7.16 -43.74 -10.78
N MET A 10 -6.19 -42.85 -10.95
CA MET A 10 -5.18 -42.98 -11.97
C MET A 10 -3.80 -42.80 -11.32
N SER A 11 -3.23 -43.98 -10.97
CA SER A 11 -1.82 -44.15 -10.60
C SER A 11 -0.97 -44.03 -11.88
N LEU A 12 0.03 -43.18 -11.87
CA LEU A 12 1.13 -43.28 -12.82
C LEU A 12 2.46 -43.12 -12.08
N ALA A 13 3.11 -44.24 -11.86
CA ALA A 13 4.49 -44.34 -11.42
C ALA A 13 5.41 -44.16 -12.64
N ILE A 14 6.36 -43.27 -12.58
CA ILE A 14 7.54 -43.26 -13.46
C ILE A 14 8.78 -43.08 -12.59
N ALA A 15 9.52 -44.19 -12.46
CA ALA A 15 10.89 -44.22 -12.00
C ALA A 15 11.81 -43.75 -13.12
N GLY A 16 12.74 -42.89 -12.86
CA GLY A 16 13.77 -42.45 -13.79
C GLY A 16 15.02 -42.04 -13.03
N LEU A 17 15.90 -42.99 -12.82
CA LEU A 17 17.25 -42.91 -12.30
C LEU A 17 18.19 -42.32 -13.36
N SER A 18 18.91 -41.23 -13.12
CA SER A 18 20.15 -40.91 -13.81
C SER A 18 21.03 -40.02 -12.99
N ALA A 19 22.07 -40.61 -12.42
CA ALA A 19 23.23 -39.93 -11.86
C ALA A 19 24.11 -39.49 -13.04
N LEU A 20 24.55 -38.22 -13.02
CA LEU A 20 25.78 -37.77 -13.66
C LEU A 20 26.44 -36.76 -12.78
N THR A 21 27.49 -37.23 -12.11
CA THR A 21 28.55 -36.44 -11.49
C THR A 21 29.35 -35.75 -12.59
N ALA A 22 29.36 -34.42 -12.59
CA ALA A 22 30.39 -33.64 -13.28
C ALA A 22 31.01 -32.66 -12.28
N CYS A 23 32.20 -33.00 -11.81
CA CYS A 23 33.10 -32.06 -11.19
C CYS A 23 33.50 -31.01 -12.25
N GLY A 24 33.02 -29.78 -12.11
CA GLY A 24 33.48 -28.65 -12.88
C GLY A 24 34.20 -27.71 -11.91
N ASP A 25 35.51 -27.59 -12.08
CA ASP A 25 36.34 -26.60 -11.42
C ASP A 25 35.78 -25.21 -11.70
N LYS A 26 35.38 -24.52 -10.65
CA LYS A 26 34.96 -23.14 -10.72
C LYS A 26 36.20 -22.26 -10.60
N PRO A 27 36.61 -21.50 -11.61
CA PRO A 27 37.70 -20.54 -11.48
C PRO A 27 37.38 -19.53 -10.41
N ALA A 28 38.31 -19.26 -9.50
CA ALA A 28 38.18 -18.21 -8.50
C ALA A 28 38.00 -16.85 -9.18
N PRO A 29 37.06 -16.00 -8.69
CA PRO A 29 36.96 -14.66 -9.19
C PRO A 29 38.22 -13.86 -8.87
N ALA A 30 38.77 -13.20 -9.89
CA ALA A 30 39.86 -12.25 -9.76
C ALA A 30 39.50 -11.14 -8.76
N PRO A 31 40.44 -10.59 -8.01
CA PRO A 31 40.17 -9.50 -7.07
C PRO A 31 39.72 -8.28 -7.86
N THR A 32 38.47 -7.88 -7.64
CA THR A 32 37.90 -6.64 -8.18
C THR A 32 38.65 -5.48 -7.54
N ALA A 33 39.33 -4.69 -8.36
CA ALA A 33 39.97 -3.47 -7.94
C ALA A 33 38.94 -2.56 -7.26
N ALA A 34 39.29 -2.02 -6.11
CA ALA A 34 38.49 -1.04 -5.38
C ALA A 34 38.22 0.17 -6.28
N PRO A 35 36.98 0.69 -6.36
CA PRO A 35 36.71 1.93 -7.07
C PRO A 35 37.45 3.09 -6.42
N ALA A 36 38.10 3.89 -7.24
CA ALA A 36 38.75 5.13 -6.83
C ALA A 36 37.73 6.07 -6.15
N PRO A 37 38.13 6.83 -5.12
CA PRO A 37 37.24 7.79 -4.48
C PRO A 37 36.74 8.84 -5.48
N ALA A 38 35.44 9.00 -5.55
CA ALA A 38 34.79 10.04 -6.36
C ALA A 38 35.24 11.43 -5.90
N PRO A 39 35.39 12.40 -6.80
CA PRO A 39 35.70 13.79 -6.44
C PRO A 39 34.65 14.33 -5.48
N ALA A 40 35.07 14.96 -4.39
CA ALA A 40 34.21 15.63 -3.45
C ALA A 40 33.33 16.66 -4.16
N ALA A 41 32.03 16.54 -4.01
CA ALA A 41 31.07 17.53 -4.47
C ALA A 41 31.34 18.87 -3.76
N PRO A 42 31.15 20.03 -4.43
CA PRO A 42 31.27 21.33 -3.79
C PRO A 42 30.28 21.44 -2.61
N ALA A 43 30.76 21.98 -1.52
CA ALA A 43 29.95 22.23 -0.31
C ALA A 43 28.71 23.04 -0.71
N ALA A 44 27.54 22.49 -0.46
CA ALA A 44 26.28 23.18 -0.60
C ALA A 44 26.27 24.40 0.34
N ALA A 45 25.90 25.56 -0.20
CA ALA A 45 25.65 26.77 0.57
C ALA A 45 24.63 26.49 1.69
N PRO A 46 24.75 27.12 2.87
CA PRO A 46 23.83 26.93 3.96
C PRO A 46 22.41 27.30 3.51
N ALA A 47 21.49 26.33 3.65
CA ALA A 47 20.08 26.56 3.42
C ALA A 47 19.58 27.67 4.38
N PRO A 48 18.68 28.56 3.93
CA PRO A 48 18.08 29.55 4.80
C PRO A 48 17.37 28.84 5.96
N ALA A 49 17.56 29.38 7.15
CA ALA A 49 16.94 28.86 8.38
C ALA A 49 15.42 28.73 8.19
N PRO A 50 14.79 27.67 8.72
CA PRO A 50 13.34 27.55 8.69
C PRO A 50 12.75 28.72 9.46
N THR A 51 12.06 29.61 8.77
CA THR A 51 11.18 30.59 9.38
C THR A 51 10.13 29.79 10.16
N THR A 52 10.17 29.94 11.47
CA THR A 52 9.14 29.46 12.38
C THR A 52 7.85 30.18 12.02
N GLN A 53 7.06 29.61 11.11
CA GLN A 53 5.68 30.02 10.97
C GLN A 53 4.99 29.62 12.28
N ALA A 54 4.51 30.62 13.00
CA ALA A 54 3.62 30.40 14.12
C ALA A 54 2.48 29.47 13.70
N PRO A 55 2.00 28.57 14.57
CA PRO A 55 0.88 27.71 14.26
C PRO A 55 -0.28 28.60 13.82
N ALA A 56 -0.62 28.56 12.52
CA ALA A 56 -1.87 29.10 12.06
C ALA A 56 -2.97 28.43 12.89
N ALA A 57 -3.77 29.23 13.57
CA ALA A 57 -4.90 28.79 14.36
C ALA A 57 -5.64 27.68 13.60
N ALA A 58 -5.82 26.54 14.24
CA ALA A 58 -6.59 25.44 13.71
C ALA A 58 -7.94 26.00 13.25
N PRO A 59 -8.34 25.81 11.98
CA PRO A 59 -9.68 26.18 11.58
C PRO A 59 -10.65 25.35 12.41
N SER A 60 -11.52 26.06 13.11
CA SER A 60 -12.65 25.48 13.85
C SER A 60 -13.28 24.40 12.99
N VAL A 61 -13.39 23.17 13.49
CA VAL A 61 -13.92 21.99 12.80
C VAL A 61 -15.41 22.16 12.51
N THR A 62 -15.74 22.99 11.54
CA THR A 62 -16.95 22.89 10.76
C THR A 62 -16.77 21.64 9.91
N LYS A 63 -17.49 20.57 10.27
CA LYS A 63 -17.68 19.28 9.57
C LYS A 63 -16.92 19.21 8.24
N ALA A 64 -15.63 18.82 8.31
CA ALA A 64 -14.76 18.86 7.14
C ALA A 64 -15.38 17.98 6.03
N ASP A 65 -15.52 18.56 4.85
CA ASP A 65 -16.06 17.85 3.70
C ASP A 65 -15.11 16.73 3.26
N PRO A 66 -15.57 15.47 3.17
CA PRO A 66 -14.73 14.35 2.73
C PRO A 66 -14.06 14.58 1.38
N HIS A 67 -14.75 15.25 0.42
CA HIS A 67 -14.19 15.56 -0.90
C HIS A 67 -13.04 16.58 -0.81
N ALA A 68 -13.19 17.58 0.05
CA ALA A 68 -12.12 18.53 0.34
C ALA A 68 -10.92 17.84 0.99
N LEU A 69 -11.15 16.89 1.91
CA LEU A 69 -10.09 16.08 2.52
C LEU A 69 -9.38 15.21 1.49
N MET A 70 -10.10 14.56 0.58
CA MET A 70 -9.50 13.78 -0.50
C MET A 70 -8.48 14.58 -1.29
N THR A 71 -8.82 15.83 -1.61
CA THR A 71 -7.97 16.71 -2.41
C THR A 71 -6.82 17.25 -1.59
N SER A 72 -7.08 17.82 -0.43
CA SER A 72 -6.07 18.48 0.40
C SER A 72 -5.04 17.52 1.00
N LYS A 73 -5.44 16.26 1.28
CA LYS A 73 -4.52 15.22 1.78
C LYS A 73 -3.87 14.40 0.67
N GLY A 74 -4.16 14.70 -0.60
CA GLY A 74 -3.57 14.03 -1.76
C GLY A 74 -4.14 12.64 -2.07
N CYS A 75 -5.24 12.23 -1.42
CA CYS A 75 -5.85 10.92 -1.65
C CYS A 75 -6.37 10.78 -3.08
N ALA A 76 -6.86 11.87 -3.67
CA ALA A 76 -7.40 11.94 -5.03
C ALA A 76 -6.38 11.59 -6.13
N ALA A 77 -5.08 11.60 -5.82
CA ALA A 77 -4.04 11.17 -6.75
C ALA A 77 -4.11 9.68 -7.09
N CYS A 78 -4.61 8.85 -6.14
CA CYS A 78 -4.67 7.40 -6.28
C CYS A 78 -6.08 6.82 -6.20
N HIS A 79 -7.04 7.55 -5.62
CA HIS A 79 -8.41 7.09 -5.40
C HIS A 79 -9.42 8.03 -6.06
N LYS A 80 -10.49 7.45 -6.62
CA LYS A 80 -11.71 8.16 -7.01
C LYS A 80 -12.90 7.64 -6.22
N VAL A 81 -13.99 8.37 -6.27
CA VAL A 81 -15.23 7.99 -5.59
C VAL A 81 -15.80 6.70 -6.18
N ASP A 82 -15.92 6.62 -7.47
CA ASP A 82 -16.68 5.60 -8.23
C ASP A 82 -15.82 4.75 -9.16
N ALA A 83 -14.58 5.14 -9.43
CA ALA A 83 -13.71 4.46 -10.38
C ALA A 83 -12.39 4.01 -9.74
N LYS A 84 -11.95 2.80 -10.07
CA LYS A 84 -10.62 2.31 -9.71
C LYS A 84 -9.55 3.07 -10.50
N MET A 85 -8.52 3.51 -9.79
CA MET A 85 -7.30 4.08 -10.37
C MET A 85 -6.07 3.24 -9.97
N VAL A 86 -5.13 3.86 -9.29
CA VAL A 86 -3.99 3.18 -8.66
C VAL A 86 -4.49 2.34 -7.48
N GLY A 87 -5.32 2.95 -6.62
CA GLY A 87 -6.05 2.29 -5.54
C GLY A 87 -7.50 1.95 -5.92
N PRO A 88 -8.24 1.26 -5.03
CA PRO A 88 -9.65 0.98 -5.22
C PRO A 88 -10.48 2.27 -5.21
N SER A 89 -11.67 2.22 -5.82
CA SER A 89 -12.65 3.29 -5.61
C SER A 89 -13.17 3.28 -4.16
N TYR A 90 -13.59 4.44 -3.66
CA TYR A 90 -14.18 4.50 -2.32
C TYR A 90 -15.48 3.73 -2.23
N GLN A 91 -16.26 3.67 -3.32
CA GLN A 91 -17.47 2.85 -3.38
C GLN A 91 -17.19 1.36 -3.34
N ASP A 92 -16.10 0.87 -3.95
CA ASP A 92 -15.71 -0.52 -3.84
C ASP A 92 -15.26 -0.87 -2.42
N VAL A 93 -14.55 0.06 -1.76
CA VAL A 93 -14.21 -0.09 -0.35
C VAL A 93 -15.48 -0.15 0.50
N ALA A 94 -16.42 0.76 0.29
CA ALA A 94 -17.71 0.75 0.99
C ALA A 94 -18.42 -0.60 0.87
N LYS A 95 -18.56 -1.10 -0.37
CA LYS A 95 -19.19 -2.41 -0.66
C LYS A 95 -18.49 -3.56 0.06
N LYS A 96 -17.14 -3.60 0.01
CA LYS A 96 -16.34 -4.67 0.60
C LYS A 96 -16.47 -4.73 2.12
N TYR A 97 -16.64 -3.60 2.78
CA TYR A 97 -16.66 -3.49 4.23
C TYR A 97 -18.05 -3.23 4.81
N ALA A 98 -19.10 -3.14 3.99
CA ALA A 98 -20.47 -2.99 4.44
C ALA A 98 -20.86 -4.08 5.46
N GLY A 99 -21.46 -3.67 6.58
CA GLY A 99 -21.97 -4.56 7.61
C GLY A 99 -20.91 -5.27 8.47
N LYS A 100 -19.62 -4.98 8.28
CA LYS A 100 -18.56 -5.57 9.09
C LYS A 100 -18.32 -4.73 10.34
N PRO A 101 -18.44 -5.30 11.56
CA PRO A 101 -18.32 -4.53 12.80
C PRO A 101 -16.91 -3.91 12.97
N GLU A 102 -15.87 -4.58 12.48
CA GLU A 102 -14.49 -4.11 12.56
C GLU A 102 -14.10 -3.08 11.49
N ALA A 103 -14.98 -2.82 10.51
CA ALA A 103 -14.66 -2.02 9.32
C ALA A 103 -14.11 -0.63 9.67
N LYS A 104 -14.72 0.05 10.64
CA LYS A 104 -14.33 1.41 11.02
C LYS A 104 -12.89 1.45 11.53
N ALA A 105 -12.55 0.61 12.49
CA ALA A 105 -11.20 0.55 13.05
C ALA A 105 -10.17 0.07 12.02
N TYR A 106 -10.55 -0.91 11.20
CA TYR A 106 -9.69 -1.43 10.16
C TYR A 106 -9.35 -0.37 9.09
N LEU A 107 -10.35 0.35 8.58
CA LEU A 107 -10.16 1.39 7.57
C LEU A 107 -9.38 2.57 8.13
N ALA A 108 -9.64 3.00 9.36
CA ALA A 108 -8.87 4.04 10.04
C ALA A 108 -7.38 3.66 10.10
N LYS A 109 -7.08 2.44 10.55
CA LYS A 109 -5.71 1.92 10.57
C LYS A 109 -5.09 1.89 9.17
N LYS A 110 -5.85 1.49 8.14
CA LYS A 110 -5.36 1.47 6.74
C LYS A 110 -5.07 2.86 6.19
N ILE A 111 -5.84 3.86 6.54
CA ILE A 111 -5.55 5.24 6.16
C ILE A 111 -4.26 5.73 6.81
N ILE A 112 -4.06 5.45 8.11
CA ILE A 112 -2.90 5.91 8.86
C ILE A 112 -1.62 5.17 8.45
N ASP A 113 -1.66 3.84 8.43
CA ASP A 113 -0.47 3.01 8.25
C ASP A 113 -0.20 2.61 6.78
N GLY A 114 -1.20 2.76 5.91
CA GLY A 114 -1.10 2.33 4.53
C GLY A 114 -1.07 0.80 4.37
N GLY A 115 -0.31 0.34 3.38
CA GLY A 115 -0.08 -1.08 3.12
C GLY A 115 -0.57 -1.57 1.76
N ALA A 116 -0.30 -2.84 1.46
CA ALA A 116 -0.66 -3.50 0.21
C ALA A 116 -1.41 -4.82 0.45
N GLY A 117 -1.75 -5.54 -0.60
CA GLY A 117 -2.24 -6.93 -0.59
C GLY A 117 -3.74 -7.07 -0.72
N VAL A 118 -4.56 -6.30 0.02
CA VAL A 118 -6.04 -6.46 0.03
C VAL A 118 -6.68 -6.10 -1.33
N TRP A 119 -6.08 -5.15 -2.03
CA TRP A 119 -6.55 -4.63 -3.31
C TRP A 119 -5.55 -4.83 -4.46
N GLY A 120 -4.51 -5.60 -4.21
CA GLY A 120 -3.42 -5.86 -5.14
C GLY A 120 -2.04 -5.51 -4.58
N PRO A 121 -0.98 -5.61 -5.40
CA PRO A 121 0.39 -5.45 -4.94
C PRO A 121 0.81 -3.98 -4.73
N VAL A 122 0.03 -3.03 -5.25
CA VAL A 122 0.38 -1.61 -5.15
C VAL A 122 0.26 -1.13 -3.70
N MET A 123 1.30 -0.49 -3.23
CA MET A 123 1.38 0.03 -1.86
C MET A 123 0.61 1.34 -1.74
N MET A 124 -0.33 1.41 -0.78
CA MET A 124 -0.85 2.67 -0.29
C MET A 124 0.16 3.25 0.71
N PRO A 125 0.69 4.46 0.50
CA PRO A 125 1.65 5.05 1.44
C PRO A 125 0.99 5.38 2.78
N PRO A 126 1.77 5.40 3.89
CA PRO A 126 1.26 5.81 5.18
C PRO A 126 0.93 7.31 5.20
N ASN A 127 -0.14 7.66 5.93
CA ASN A 127 -0.54 9.04 6.10
C ASN A 127 -0.35 9.55 7.54
N LYS A 128 0.34 8.80 8.38
CA LYS A 128 0.65 9.18 9.76
C LYS A 128 1.32 10.56 9.80
N GLY A 129 0.78 11.47 10.62
CA GLY A 129 1.25 12.86 10.74
C GLY A 129 0.80 13.80 9.61
N ARG A 130 0.11 13.29 8.58
CA ARG A 130 -0.46 14.11 7.49
C ARG A 130 -1.96 14.32 7.61
N ILE A 131 -2.63 13.47 8.34
CA ILE A 131 -4.07 13.47 8.58
C ILE A 131 -4.33 13.32 10.08
N SER A 132 -5.29 14.07 10.64
CA SER A 132 -5.67 13.93 12.05
C SER A 132 -6.66 12.77 12.25
N ASP A 133 -6.80 12.31 13.49
CA ASP A 133 -7.73 11.23 13.81
C ASP A 133 -9.20 11.61 13.53
N GLU A 134 -9.54 12.89 13.69
CA GLU A 134 -10.88 13.41 13.33
C GLU A 134 -11.11 13.35 11.82
N GLU A 135 -10.14 13.81 11.04
CA GLU A 135 -10.21 13.74 9.58
C GLU A 135 -10.28 12.29 9.08
N VAL A 136 -9.52 11.37 9.71
CA VAL A 136 -9.63 9.92 9.43
C VAL A 136 -11.04 9.42 9.72
N THR A 137 -11.60 9.82 10.85
CA THR A 137 -12.98 9.43 11.24
C THR A 137 -13.99 9.92 10.20
N ILE A 138 -13.91 11.18 9.77
CA ILE A 138 -14.78 11.75 8.74
C ILE A 138 -14.68 10.96 7.43
N MET A 139 -13.46 10.66 6.99
CA MET A 139 -13.24 9.88 5.77
C MET A 139 -13.81 8.47 5.87
N VAL A 140 -13.59 7.78 6.98
CA VAL A 140 -14.07 6.41 7.19
C VAL A 140 -15.60 6.37 7.26
N ASP A 141 -16.22 7.30 7.99
CA ASP A 141 -17.67 7.37 8.09
C ASP A 141 -18.33 7.67 6.74
N TRP A 142 -17.76 8.56 5.95
CA TRP A 142 -18.21 8.83 4.59
C TRP A 142 -18.06 7.61 3.67
N ILE A 143 -16.93 6.90 3.73
CA ILE A 143 -16.71 5.68 2.95
C ILE A 143 -17.78 4.64 3.32
N LEU A 144 -17.98 4.36 4.61
CA LEU A 144 -18.93 3.35 5.08
C LEU A 144 -20.39 3.74 4.82
N ALA A 145 -20.69 5.04 4.67
CA ALA A 145 -21.99 5.53 4.22
C ALA A 145 -22.23 5.36 2.69
N GLY A 146 -21.24 4.80 1.97
CA GLY A 146 -21.36 4.51 0.54
C GLY A 146 -20.59 5.45 -0.37
N ALA A 147 -19.84 6.40 0.15
CA ALA A 147 -18.99 7.33 -0.59
C ALA A 147 -19.74 8.03 -1.74
N LYS A 148 -20.77 8.80 -1.41
CA LYS A 148 -21.63 9.54 -2.35
C LYS A 148 -21.35 11.03 -2.29
#